data_8ee6ff14dd2c468a1bf25c341cd6c58e
#
_entry.id   8ee6ff14dd2c468a1bf25c341cd6c58e
#
_cell.length_a   1.000
_cell.length_b   1.000
_cell.length_c   1.000
_cell.angle_alpha   90.00
_cell.angle_beta   90.00
_cell.angle_gamma   90.00
#
_symmetry.space_group_name_H-M   'P 1'
#
loop_
_entity.id
_entity.type
_entity.pdbx_description
1 polymer ?
#
loop_
_entity_poly.entity_id
_entity_poly.type
_entity_poly.pdbx_seq_one_letter_code
_entity_poly.pdbx_strand_id
1 'polypeptide(L)'
;MHYIYPAVFHKDEKEYWVEFPDLEGCQTYENTLEKCFMAASEALEGYILSLVDEGKPIPPPSEISSVPHPADGFVNYISCSLK
;
A
#
# COMPACT_ATOMS: atom_id res chain seq x y z
N MET A 1 7.73 -15.71 -0.45
CA MET A 1 8.34 -14.56 0.20
C MET A 1 7.31 -13.53 0.56
N HIS A 2 7.34 -13.01 1.76
CA HIS A 2 6.35 -12.05 2.25
C HIS A 2 6.90 -10.64 2.29
N TYR A 3 6.06 -9.68 1.97
CA TYR A 3 6.41 -8.26 2.05
C TYR A 3 5.32 -7.54 2.83
N ILE A 4 5.73 -6.65 3.73
CA ILE A 4 4.83 -5.85 4.56
C ILE A 4 5.27 -4.41 4.48
N TYR A 5 4.34 -3.52 4.15
CA TYR A 5 4.61 -2.09 4.06
C TYR A 5 3.49 -1.29 4.73
N PRO A 6 3.83 -0.17 5.36
CA PRO A 6 2.79 0.71 5.86
C PRO A 6 2.06 1.37 4.69
N ALA A 7 0.75 1.46 4.83
CA ALA A 7 -0.11 2.08 3.83
C ALA A 7 -0.97 3.13 4.51
N VAL A 8 -1.18 4.24 3.82
CA VAL A 8 -2.01 5.33 4.31
C VAL A 8 -3.35 5.26 3.62
N PHE A 9 -4.40 5.09 4.42
CA PHE A 9 -5.78 5.00 3.93
C PHE A 9 -6.46 6.34 4.10
N HIS A 10 -7.07 6.82 3.02
CA HIS A 10 -7.79 8.09 3.00
C HIS A 10 -9.24 7.84 2.67
N LYS A 11 -10.10 8.65 3.26
CA LYS A 11 -11.53 8.62 2.93
C LYS A 11 -11.89 9.90 2.21
N ASP A 12 -12.41 9.76 0.99
CA ASP A 12 -13.01 10.85 0.24
C ASP A 12 -14.54 10.74 0.37
N GLU A 13 -15.29 11.67 -0.20
CA GLU A 13 -16.73 11.71 -0.04
C GLU A 13 -17.44 10.39 -0.34
N LYS A 14 -17.06 9.73 -1.41
CA LYS A 14 -17.72 8.48 -1.85
C LYS A 14 -16.75 7.32 -2.05
N GLU A 15 -15.47 7.56 -1.81
CA GLU A 15 -14.46 6.58 -2.10
C GLU A 15 -13.44 6.49 -1.00
N TYR A 16 -12.71 5.40 -1.03
CA TYR A 16 -11.52 5.23 -0.22
C TYR A 16 -10.34 5.12 -1.18
N TRP A 17 -9.17 5.59 -0.76
CA TRP A 17 -7.97 5.35 -1.52
C TRP A 17 -6.83 5.09 -0.57
N VAL A 18 -5.83 4.39 -1.07
CA VAL A 18 -4.70 3.95 -0.28
C VAL A 18 -3.42 4.20 -1.06
N GLU A 19 -2.39 4.65 -0.34
CA GLU A 19 -1.08 4.86 -0.94
C GLU A 19 -0.02 4.24 -0.06
N PHE A 20 1.09 3.85 -0.68
CA PHE A 20 2.23 3.29 0.03
C PHE A 20 3.36 4.32 0.00
N PRO A 21 3.66 5.00 1.12
CA PRO A 21 4.69 6.06 1.13
C PRO A 21 6.06 5.60 0.68
N ASP A 22 6.42 4.34 0.94
CA ASP A 22 7.74 3.81 0.57
C ASP A 22 7.82 3.39 -0.89
N LEU A 23 6.71 3.34 -1.59
CA LEU A 23 6.63 2.83 -2.96
C LEU A 23 5.99 3.89 -3.84
N GLU A 24 6.82 4.68 -4.50
CA GLU A 24 6.37 5.81 -5.31
C GLU A 24 5.37 5.37 -6.39
N GLY A 25 4.20 6.01 -6.39
CA GLY A 25 3.17 5.72 -7.38
C GLY A 25 2.31 4.51 -7.09
N CYS A 26 2.58 3.79 -5.99
CA CYS A 26 1.78 2.63 -5.62
C CYS A 26 0.55 3.09 -4.85
N GLN A 27 -0.59 3.14 -5.53
CA GLN A 27 -1.84 3.59 -4.93
C GLN A 27 -3.03 2.98 -5.67
N THR A 28 -4.17 2.92 -4.99
CA THR A 28 -5.38 2.39 -5.58
C THR A 28 -6.61 3.00 -4.91
N TYR A 29 -7.78 2.82 -5.54
CA TYR A 29 -9.05 3.40 -5.11
C TYR A 29 -10.11 2.31 -5.09
N GLU A 30 -11.04 2.42 -4.14
CA GLU A 30 -12.21 1.55 -4.12
C GLU A 30 -13.38 2.28 -3.44
N ASN A 31 -14.58 1.77 -3.65
CA ASN A 31 -15.76 2.42 -3.09
C ASN A 31 -16.15 1.90 -1.70
N THR A 32 -15.49 0.87 -1.21
CA THR A 32 -15.66 0.40 0.16
C THR A 32 -14.30 0.15 0.80
N LEU A 33 -14.24 0.26 2.12
CA LEU A 33 -13.00 0.03 2.85
C LEU A 33 -12.51 -1.41 2.69
N GLU A 34 -13.43 -2.36 2.74
CA GLU A 34 -13.14 -3.77 2.57
C GLU A 34 -12.43 -4.04 1.24
N LYS A 35 -13.01 -3.52 0.16
CA LYS A 35 -12.41 -3.66 -1.17
C LYS A 35 -11.07 -2.94 -1.26
N CYS A 36 -10.94 -1.81 -0.55
CA CYS A 36 -9.70 -1.06 -0.55
C CYS A 36 -8.56 -1.85 0.08
N PHE A 37 -8.82 -2.58 1.16
CA PHE A 37 -7.81 -3.46 1.76
C PHE A 37 -7.37 -4.54 0.78
N MET A 38 -8.31 -5.17 0.11
CA MET A 38 -7.99 -6.21 -0.87
C MET A 38 -7.21 -5.65 -2.05
N ALA A 39 -7.65 -4.50 -2.56
CA ALA A 39 -6.98 -3.84 -3.68
C ALA A 39 -5.58 -3.38 -3.29
N ALA A 40 -5.39 -2.96 -2.04
CA ALA A 40 -4.07 -2.54 -1.56
C ALA A 40 -3.08 -3.70 -1.59
N SER A 41 -3.51 -4.88 -1.13
CA SER A 41 -2.65 -6.07 -1.16
C SER A 41 -2.28 -6.45 -2.60
N GLU A 42 -3.24 -6.39 -3.52
CA GLU A 42 -3.00 -6.67 -4.94
C GLU A 42 -2.06 -5.64 -5.57
N ALA A 43 -2.25 -4.36 -5.25
CA ALA A 43 -1.39 -3.31 -5.77
C ALA A 43 0.04 -3.47 -5.27
N LEU A 44 0.20 -3.83 -4.00
CA LEU A 44 1.51 -4.08 -3.43
C LEU A 44 2.19 -5.25 -4.14
N GLU A 45 1.48 -6.35 -4.32
CA GLU A 45 2.02 -7.53 -5.00
C GLU A 45 2.47 -7.18 -6.41
N GLY A 46 1.64 -6.50 -7.19
CA GLY A 46 1.97 -6.11 -8.55
C GLY A 46 3.17 -5.18 -8.62
N TYR A 47 3.26 -4.25 -7.67
CA TYR A 47 4.37 -3.31 -7.62
C TYR A 47 5.70 -4.03 -7.34
N ILE A 48 5.71 -4.91 -6.34
CA ILE A 48 6.92 -5.66 -6.00
C ILE A 48 7.32 -6.59 -7.15
N LEU A 49 6.36 -7.26 -7.78
CA LEU A 49 6.64 -8.11 -8.93
C LEU A 49 7.29 -7.33 -10.07
N SER A 50 6.82 -6.12 -10.33
CA SER A 50 7.42 -5.25 -11.35
C SER A 50 8.88 -4.93 -11.03
N LEU A 51 9.17 -4.64 -9.77
CA LEU A 51 10.54 -4.34 -9.36
C LEU A 51 11.44 -5.55 -9.57
N VAL A 52 10.96 -6.73 -9.18
CA VAL A 52 11.71 -7.98 -9.34
C VAL A 52 11.97 -8.25 -10.81
N ASP A 53 10.96 -8.13 -11.66
CA ASP A 53 11.08 -8.37 -13.10
C ASP A 53 12.04 -7.40 -13.76
N GLU A 54 12.09 -6.16 -13.30
CA GLU A 54 12.98 -5.14 -13.85
C GLU A 54 14.37 -5.16 -13.23
N GLY A 55 14.59 -6.02 -12.25
CA GLY A 55 15.88 -6.09 -11.56
C GLY A 55 16.17 -4.86 -10.72
N LYS A 56 15.13 -4.14 -10.29
CA LYS A 56 15.30 -2.94 -9.48
C LYS A 56 15.32 -3.30 -7.99
N PRO A 57 16.01 -2.51 -7.17
CA PRO A 57 16.02 -2.76 -5.73
C PRO A 57 14.65 -2.54 -5.12
N ILE A 58 14.31 -3.36 -4.14
CA ILE A 58 13.05 -3.25 -3.41
C ILE A 58 13.29 -2.34 -2.21
N PRO A 59 12.59 -1.19 -2.12
CA PRO A 59 12.81 -0.27 -1.01
C PRO A 59 12.46 -0.93 0.33
N PRO A 60 13.24 -0.65 1.39
CA PRO A 60 12.87 -1.17 2.70
C PRO A 60 11.64 -0.47 3.26
N PRO A 61 10.78 -1.18 3.99
CA PRO A 61 9.60 -0.55 4.57
C PRO A 61 9.98 0.36 5.74
N SER A 62 9.26 1.47 5.86
CA SER A 62 9.39 2.36 7.01
C SER A 62 8.67 1.77 8.21
N GLU A 63 9.03 2.24 9.41
CA GLU A 63 8.25 1.93 10.60
C GLU A 63 6.93 2.67 10.51
N ILE A 64 5.84 2.00 10.86
CA ILE A 64 4.51 2.61 10.78
C ILE A 64 4.41 3.87 11.63
N SER A 65 5.14 3.91 12.75
CA SER A 65 5.15 5.06 13.65
C SER A 65 5.77 6.32 13.03
N SER A 66 6.58 6.16 11.97
CA SER A 66 7.21 7.29 11.29
C SER A 66 6.36 7.82 10.13
N VAL A 67 5.25 7.17 9.82
CA VAL A 67 4.37 7.58 8.72
C VAL A 67 3.31 8.54 9.27
N PRO A 68 3.21 9.76 8.69
CA PRO A 68 2.20 10.71 9.17
C PRO A 68 0.78 10.18 8.98
N HIS A 69 -0.07 10.37 9.99
CA HIS A 69 -1.46 9.98 9.92
C HIS A 69 -2.27 11.05 9.19
N PRO A 70 -3.13 10.67 8.24
CA PRO A 70 -3.97 11.64 7.57
C PRO A 70 -5.12 12.08 8.47
N ALA A 71 -5.61 13.31 8.26
CA ALA A 71 -6.73 13.83 9.04
C ALA A 71 -8.03 13.06 8.74
N ASP A 72 -8.14 12.49 7.55
CA ASP A 72 -9.36 11.85 7.05
C ASP A 72 -9.26 10.32 6.96
N GLY A 73 -8.27 9.72 7.63
CA GLY A 73 -8.09 8.29 7.49
C GLY A 73 -7.18 7.70 8.56
N PHE A 74 -6.42 6.68 8.18
CA PHE A 74 -5.57 5.96 9.12
C PHE A 74 -4.41 5.31 8.41
N VAL A 75 -3.45 4.81 9.17
CA VAL A 75 -2.29 4.07 8.65
C VAL A 75 -2.38 2.64 9.16
N ASN A 76 -2.10 1.69 8.28
CA ASN A 76 -2.07 0.29 8.65
C ASN A 76 -1.06 -0.44 7.79
N TYR A 77 -0.55 -1.56 8.28
CA TYR A 77 0.31 -2.42 7.48
C TYR A 77 -0.52 -3.23 6.48
N ILE A 78 0.02 -3.36 5.28
CA ILE A 78 -0.54 -4.23 4.24
C ILE A 78 0.54 -5.22 3.86
N SER A 79 0.15 -6.47 3.67
CA SER A 79 1.09 -7.52 3.28
C SER A 79 0.69 -8.16 1.96
N CYS A 80 1.69 -8.72 1.31
CA CYS A 80 1.47 -9.58 0.17
C CYS A 80 2.47 -10.73 0.23
N SER A 81 2.17 -11.77 -0.54
CA SER A 81 3.02 -12.95 -0.60
C SER A 81 3.35 -13.25 -2.05
N LEU A 82 4.64 -13.40 -2.34
CA LEU A 82 5.12 -13.81 -3.67
C LEU A 82 5.62 -15.24 -3.60
N LYS A 83 5.35 -15.97 -4.63
CA LYS A 83 5.82 -17.37 -4.73
C LYS A 83 7.24 -17.44 -5.24
#